data_0d7a184bbf25d39e4778354e78199f27
#
_entry.id   0d7a184bbf25d39e4778354e78199f27
#
_cell.length_a   1.000
_cell.length_b   1.000
_cell.length_c   1.000
_cell.angle_alpha   90.00
_cell.angle_beta   90.00
_cell.angle_gamma   90.00
#
_symmetry.space_group_name_H-M   'P 1'
#
loop_
_entity.id
_entity.type
_entity.pdbx_description
1 polymer ?
#
loop_
_entity_poly.entity_id
_entity_poly.type
_entity_poly.pdbx_seq_one_letter_code
_entity_poly.pdbx_strand_id
1 'polypeptide(L)'
;FGRAAQRKVVVEALAGTIIGNDELRAETVEFNLMTAPGYVDLLDEMVTLNIDRKETAYIITDVPARLKPDATSINNWAKNVNNAPSNGEVGRTTRYDYAAQYMGWGLGTNADGAEVVVPGSTIALRTYLYSDSVSYVWFPPAGIERGIVTNAASIGYVNGEGEYAPVIYNQGQRDTMYLNNINPIALRPNRGLLVYGDKSLAADTTALDRVNVG
;
A
#
# COMPACT_ATOMS: atom_id res chain seq x y z
N PHE A 1 -2.45 -22.18 -11.85
CA PHE A 1 -2.20 -21.68 -13.21
C PHE A 1 -3.24 -20.64 -13.60
N GLY A 2 -4.56 -20.94 -13.50
CA GLY A 2 -5.63 -20.05 -13.98
C GLY A 2 -5.68 -18.68 -13.29
N ARG A 3 -5.50 -18.61 -11.97
CA ARG A 3 -5.57 -17.33 -11.23
C ARG A 3 -4.43 -16.37 -11.60
N ALA A 4 -3.21 -16.88 -11.80
CA ALA A 4 -2.07 -16.02 -12.20
C ALA A 4 -2.26 -15.48 -13.62
N ALA A 5 -2.76 -16.30 -14.55
CA ALA A 5 -3.07 -15.87 -15.91
C ALA A 5 -4.21 -14.83 -15.93
N GLN A 6 -5.27 -15.07 -15.16
CA GLN A 6 -6.38 -14.12 -15.03
C GLN A 6 -5.91 -12.78 -14.44
N ARG A 7 -5.09 -12.81 -13.36
CA ARG A 7 -4.52 -11.59 -12.78
C ARG A 7 -3.69 -10.82 -13.80
N LYS A 8 -2.84 -11.51 -14.57
CA LYS A 8 -1.99 -10.88 -15.58
C LYS A 8 -2.82 -10.14 -16.63
N VAL A 9 -3.89 -10.76 -17.15
CA VAL A 9 -4.78 -10.11 -18.14
C VAL A 9 -5.44 -8.87 -17.54
N VAL A 10 -5.89 -8.94 -16.28
CA VAL A 10 -6.52 -7.79 -15.62
C VAL A 10 -5.50 -6.66 -15.41
N VAL A 11 -4.29 -6.97 -14.94
CA VAL A 11 -3.22 -5.98 -14.74
C VAL A 11 -2.85 -5.32 -16.08
N GLU A 12 -2.66 -6.08 -17.15
CA GLU A 12 -2.35 -5.55 -18.48
C GLU A 12 -3.47 -4.64 -19.00
N ALA A 13 -4.74 -5.00 -18.80
CA ALA A 13 -5.88 -4.18 -19.18
C ALA A 13 -5.95 -2.87 -18.39
N LEU A 14 -5.72 -2.93 -17.05
CA LEU A 14 -5.69 -1.75 -16.19
C LEU A 14 -4.52 -0.83 -16.55
N ALA A 15 -3.32 -1.39 -16.74
CA ALA A 15 -2.14 -0.65 -17.17
C ALA A 15 -2.39 0.09 -18.51
N GLY A 16 -2.94 -0.62 -19.49
CA GLY A 16 -3.32 -0.02 -20.77
C GLY A 16 -4.35 1.10 -20.63
N THR A 17 -5.30 0.96 -19.70
CA THR A 17 -6.29 2.01 -19.42
C THR A 17 -5.64 3.23 -18.76
N ILE A 18 -4.76 3.06 -17.80
CA ILE A 18 -4.05 4.16 -17.14
C ILE A 18 -3.17 4.92 -18.14
N ILE A 19 -2.44 4.18 -18.98
CA ILE A 19 -1.53 4.77 -19.98
C ILE A 19 -2.31 5.51 -21.07
N GLY A 20 -3.42 4.94 -21.55
CA GLY A 20 -4.19 5.46 -22.67
C GLY A 20 -5.29 6.46 -22.30
N ASN A 21 -5.45 6.82 -21.03
CA ASN A 21 -6.54 7.71 -20.62
C ASN A 21 -6.07 9.17 -20.52
N ASP A 22 -6.44 9.97 -21.49
CA ASP A 22 -6.12 11.40 -21.54
C ASP A 22 -6.90 12.23 -20.49
N GLU A 23 -8.09 11.78 -20.08
CA GLU A 23 -8.87 12.48 -19.06
C GLU A 23 -8.16 12.49 -17.71
N LEU A 24 -7.52 11.38 -17.33
CA LEU A 24 -6.73 11.31 -16.10
C LEU A 24 -5.51 12.27 -16.10
N ARG A 25 -5.06 12.67 -17.28
CA ARG A 25 -3.96 13.63 -17.47
C ARG A 25 -4.43 15.07 -17.58
N ALA A 26 -5.72 15.27 -17.83
CA ALA A 26 -6.27 16.61 -18.01
C ALA A 26 -6.22 17.40 -16.70
N GLU A 27 -5.80 18.66 -16.79
CA GLU A 27 -5.77 19.60 -15.63
C GLU A 27 -7.17 19.89 -15.06
N THR A 28 -8.22 19.61 -15.84
CA THR A 28 -9.62 19.78 -15.42
C THR A 28 -10.09 18.71 -14.44
N VAL A 29 -9.37 17.60 -14.31
CA VAL A 29 -9.67 16.53 -13.34
C VAL A 29 -8.72 16.67 -12.18
N GLU A 30 -9.20 17.24 -11.08
CA GLU A 30 -8.42 17.44 -9.88
C GLU A 30 -8.52 16.24 -8.94
N PHE A 31 -7.39 15.69 -8.55
CA PHE A 31 -7.25 14.72 -7.48
C PHE A 31 -5.83 14.80 -6.89
N ASN A 32 -5.72 14.58 -5.60
CA ASN A 32 -4.45 14.62 -4.85
C ASN A 32 -4.03 13.26 -4.28
N LEU A 33 -4.88 12.23 -4.38
CA LEU A 33 -4.57 10.87 -3.94
C LEU A 33 -4.86 9.89 -5.06
N MET A 34 -3.97 8.91 -5.22
CA MET A 34 -4.06 7.86 -6.23
C MET A 34 -3.81 6.50 -5.60
N THR A 35 -4.66 5.52 -5.89
CA THR A 35 -4.46 4.15 -5.42
C THR A 35 -5.07 3.14 -6.37
N ALA A 36 -4.43 1.97 -6.48
CA ALA A 36 -4.95 0.78 -7.16
C ALA A 36 -4.98 -0.38 -6.15
N PRO A 37 -6.03 -0.47 -5.31
CA PRO A 37 -6.07 -1.39 -4.19
C PRO A 37 -5.89 -2.85 -4.63
N GLY A 38 -4.88 -3.52 -4.07
CA GLY A 38 -4.56 -4.91 -4.37
C GLY A 38 -3.76 -5.16 -5.65
N TYR A 39 -3.48 -4.12 -6.44
CA TYR A 39 -2.72 -4.21 -7.68
C TYR A 39 -1.38 -3.49 -7.55
N VAL A 40 -0.47 -4.09 -6.80
CA VAL A 40 0.89 -3.56 -6.60
C VAL A 40 1.68 -3.44 -7.91
N ASP A 41 1.32 -4.26 -8.90
CA ASP A 41 1.93 -4.28 -10.25
C ASP A 41 1.71 -2.97 -11.04
N LEU A 42 0.72 -2.16 -10.66
CA LEU A 42 0.38 -0.90 -11.34
C LEU A 42 1.14 0.32 -10.80
N LEU A 43 2.11 0.11 -9.90
CA LEU A 43 2.84 1.22 -9.31
C LEU A 43 3.60 2.04 -10.36
N ASP A 44 4.22 1.38 -11.34
CA ASP A 44 5.01 2.05 -12.39
C ASP A 44 4.14 2.92 -13.29
N GLU A 45 2.94 2.44 -13.64
CA GLU A 45 1.97 3.19 -14.44
C GLU A 45 1.40 4.38 -13.65
N MET A 46 1.13 4.20 -12.36
CA MET A 46 0.68 5.30 -11.49
C MET A 46 1.77 6.36 -11.32
N VAL A 47 3.03 5.97 -11.19
CA VAL A 47 4.17 6.90 -11.13
C VAL A 47 4.30 7.66 -12.44
N THR A 48 4.22 6.98 -13.59
CA THR A 48 4.25 7.62 -14.90
C THR A 48 3.12 8.63 -15.06
N LEU A 49 1.90 8.25 -14.70
CA LEU A 49 0.75 9.16 -14.72
C LEU A 49 0.99 10.38 -13.83
N ASN A 50 1.54 10.19 -12.62
CA ASN A 50 1.78 11.29 -11.70
C ASN A 50 2.86 12.25 -12.21
N ILE A 51 3.92 11.74 -12.85
CA ILE A 51 4.94 12.56 -13.51
C ILE A 51 4.35 13.39 -14.65
N ASP A 52 3.50 12.78 -15.49
CA ASP A 52 2.79 13.47 -16.56
C ASP A 52 1.92 14.62 -16.02
N ARG A 53 1.32 14.42 -14.84
CA ARG A 53 0.52 15.42 -14.09
C ARG A 53 1.34 16.40 -13.29
N LYS A 54 2.66 16.45 -13.43
CA LYS A 54 3.56 17.33 -12.66
C LYS A 54 3.53 17.08 -11.14
N GLU A 55 3.40 15.80 -10.78
CA GLU A 55 3.49 15.34 -9.39
C GLU A 55 2.42 15.94 -8.46
N THR A 56 1.21 16.12 -8.99
CA THR A 56 0.09 16.72 -8.24
C THR A 56 -0.65 15.74 -7.33
N ALA A 57 -0.29 14.45 -7.33
CA ALA A 57 -0.95 13.43 -6.54
C ALA A 57 0.04 12.62 -5.70
N TYR A 58 -0.44 12.09 -4.57
CA TYR A 58 0.28 11.15 -3.74
C TYR A 58 -0.23 9.72 -3.95
N ILE A 59 0.68 8.77 -4.17
CA ILE A 59 0.34 7.38 -4.48
C ILE A 59 0.32 6.53 -3.21
N ILE A 60 -0.78 5.83 -2.97
CA ILE A 60 -0.93 4.86 -1.88
C ILE A 60 -0.97 3.47 -2.49
N THR A 61 0.02 2.63 -2.17
CA THR A 61 0.14 1.29 -2.76
C THR A 61 0.27 0.19 -1.69
N ASP A 62 0.11 -1.05 -2.12
CA ASP A 62 0.15 -2.24 -1.29
C ASP A 62 1.46 -2.99 -1.39
N VAL A 63 1.63 -3.98 -0.50
CA VAL A 63 2.49 -5.13 -0.72
C VAL A 63 1.63 -6.29 -1.24
N PRO A 64 2.24 -7.30 -1.89
CA PRO A 64 1.51 -8.50 -2.31
C PRO A 64 0.73 -9.15 -1.17
N ALA A 65 -0.52 -9.55 -1.44
CA ALA A 65 -1.39 -10.19 -0.45
C ALA A 65 -0.76 -11.46 0.16
N ARG A 66 0.08 -12.15 -0.62
CA ARG A 66 0.72 -13.41 -0.24
C ARG A 66 2.14 -13.24 0.27
N LEU A 67 2.62 -12.01 0.45
CA LEU A 67 3.93 -11.77 1.02
C LEU A 67 3.94 -12.18 2.50
N LYS A 68 4.75 -13.19 2.83
CA LYS A 68 4.91 -13.62 4.22
C LYS A 68 5.55 -12.52 5.05
N PRO A 69 5.09 -12.31 6.29
CA PRO A 69 5.61 -11.25 7.16
C PRO A 69 6.90 -11.67 7.90
N ASP A 70 7.80 -12.40 7.22
CA ASP A 70 9.12 -12.71 7.73
C ASP A 70 10.19 -11.81 7.09
N ALA A 71 11.29 -11.60 7.80
CA ALA A 71 12.34 -10.69 7.39
C ALA A 71 12.97 -11.06 6.03
N THR A 72 13.10 -12.34 5.73
CA THR A 72 13.67 -12.82 4.47
C THR A 72 12.76 -12.52 3.30
N SER A 73 11.48 -12.87 3.40
CA SER A 73 10.48 -12.63 2.36
C SER A 73 10.31 -11.13 2.08
N ILE A 74 10.22 -10.31 3.13
CA ILE A 74 10.11 -8.86 3.02
C ILE A 74 11.33 -8.26 2.32
N ASN A 75 12.54 -8.61 2.76
CA ASN A 75 13.78 -8.10 2.18
C ASN A 75 13.93 -8.52 0.72
N ASN A 76 13.66 -9.79 0.40
CA ASN A 76 13.80 -10.31 -0.96
C ASN A 76 12.84 -9.60 -1.92
N TRP A 77 11.60 -9.42 -1.50
CA TRP A 77 10.61 -8.72 -2.32
C TRP A 77 10.92 -7.22 -2.45
N ALA A 78 11.21 -6.55 -1.35
CA ALA A 78 11.46 -5.10 -1.33
C ALA A 78 12.72 -4.69 -2.10
N LYS A 79 13.72 -5.57 -2.17
CA LYS A 79 14.98 -5.36 -2.90
C LYS A 79 15.00 -6.05 -4.26
N ASN A 80 13.90 -6.68 -4.66
CA ASN A 80 13.78 -7.44 -5.90
C ASN A 80 14.94 -8.45 -6.10
N VAL A 81 15.27 -9.19 -5.05
CA VAL A 81 16.38 -10.14 -5.07
C VAL A 81 16.11 -11.25 -6.08
N ASN A 82 17.03 -11.43 -7.03
CA ASN A 82 16.95 -12.44 -8.11
C ASN A 82 15.74 -12.30 -9.05
N ASN A 83 15.15 -11.13 -9.17
CA ASN A 83 13.90 -10.95 -9.92
C ASN A 83 12.83 -11.97 -9.48
N ALA A 84 12.88 -12.41 -8.23
CA ALA A 84 12.05 -13.51 -7.77
C ALA A 84 10.66 -12.98 -7.42
N PRO A 85 9.61 -13.43 -8.12
CA PRO A 85 8.24 -13.09 -7.75
C PRO A 85 7.89 -13.72 -6.41
N SER A 86 7.30 -12.95 -5.52
CA SER A 86 6.66 -13.50 -4.33
C SER A 86 5.26 -14.00 -4.72
N ASN A 87 5.08 -15.32 -4.73
CA ASN A 87 3.80 -15.95 -5.09
C ASN A 87 3.21 -15.50 -6.44
N GLY A 88 4.07 -15.27 -7.44
CA GLY A 88 3.68 -14.87 -8.79
C GLY A 88 3.67 -13.36 -9.02
N GLU A 89 4.02 -12.57 -8.03
CA GLU A 89 4.13 -11.13 -8.12
C GLU A 89 5.61 -10.70 -8.14
N VAL A 90 5.96 -9.80 -9.05
CA VAL A 90 7.33 -9.31 -9.21
C VAL A 90 7.75 -8.52 -7.98
N GLY A 91 9.03 -8.58 -7.61
CA GLY A 91 9.59 -7.76 -6.56
C GLY A 91 9.53 -6.27 -6.89
N ARG A 92 9.60 -5.44 -5.87
CA ARG A 92 9.54 -3.99 -6.05
C ARG A 92 10.75 -3.48 -6.84
N THR A 93 10.48 -2.80 -7.94
CA THR A 93 11.50 -2.18 -8.82
C THR A 93 11.54 -0.67 -8.69
N THR A 94 10.44 -0.06 -8.26
CA THR A 94 10.23 1.39 -8.29
C THR A 94 10.47 2.03 -6.94
N ARG A 95 11.16 3.17 -6.97
CA ARG A 95 11.32 4.12 -5.88
C ARG A 95 10.73 5.45 -6.33
N TYR A 96 9.96 6.10 -5.46
CA TYR A 96 9.31 7.37 -5.79
C TYR A 96 8.96 8.16 -4.54
N ASP A 97 9.26 9.44 -4.54
CA ASP A 97 9.13 10.30 -3.36
C ASP A 97 7.66 10.55 -2.97
N TYR A 98 6.78 10.59 -3.96
CA TYR A 98 5.34 10.84 -3.77
C TYR A 98 4.52 9.54 -3.77
N ALA A 99 5.08 8.48 -3.20
CA ALA A 99 4.38 7.23 -2.99
C ALA A 99 4.64 6.66 -1.61
N ALA A 100 3.66 6.00 -1.01
CA ALA A 100 3.81 5.23 0.22
C ALA A 100 3.23 3.83 0.05
N GLN A 101 3.90 2.85 0.64
CA GLN A 101 3.55 1.44 0.56
C GLN A 101 3.18 0.89 1.92
N TYR A 102 2.09 0.12 1.97
CA TYR A 102 1.52 -0.39 3.20
C TYR A 102 1.52 -1.91 3.24
N MET A 103 1.89 -2.47 4.39
CA MET A 103 1.81 -3.89 4.69
C MET A 103 0.80 -4.14 5.80
N GLY A 104 -0.12 -5.05 5.53
CA GLY A 104 -1.19 -5.45 6.41
C GLY A 104 -2.50 -5.49 5.63
N TRP A 105 -2.82 -6.68 5.08
CA TRP A 105 -4.13 -6.92 4.50
C TRP A 105 -5.11 -7.12 5.66
N GLY A 106 -6.20 -6.39 5.64
CA GLY A 106 -7.18 -6.41 6.72
C GLY A 106 -8.33 -7.37 6.45
N LEU A 107 -8.96 -7.83 7.52
CA LEU A 107 -10.26 -8.48 7.45
C LEU A 107 -11.33 -7.42 7.77
N GLY A 108 -12.10 -7.07 6.77
CA GLY A 108 -13.20 -6.11 6.86
C GLY A 108 -14.54 -6.79 6.64
N THR A 109 -15.62 -6.01 6.70
CA THR A 109 -16.97 -6.49 6.43
C THR A 109 -17.57 -5.68 5.29
N ASN A 110 -18.15 -6.34 4.30
CA ASN A 110 -18.87 -5.68 3.22
C ASN A 110 -20.27 -5.21 3.64
N ALA A 111 -21.00 -4.58 2.75
CA ALA A 111 -22.34 -4.07 3.01
C ALA A 111 -23.36 -5.16 3.37
N ASP A 112 -23.14 -6.38 2.92
CA ASP A 112 -24.01 -7.55 3.19
C ASP A 112 -23.64 -8.26 4.49
N GLY A 113 -22.64 -7.79 5.22
CA GLY A 113 -22.16 -8.38 6.46
C GLY A 113 -21.16 -9.54 6.27
N ALA A 114 -20.76 -9.85 5.03
CA ALA A 114 -19.77 -10.89 4.79
C ALA A 114 -18.34 -10.38 5.01
N GLU A 115 -17.49 -11.25 5.55
CA GLU A 115 -16.07 -10.95 5.72
C GLU A 115 -15.35 -10.90 4.37
N VAL A 116 -14.55 -9.85 4.18
CA VAL A 116 -13.73 -9.63 2.97
C VAL A 116 -12.32 -9.25 3.34
N VAL A 117 -11.37 -9.69 2.54
CA VAL A 117 -9.97 -9.29 2.69
C VAL A 117 -9.77 -7.95 2.01
N VAL A 118 -9.35 -6.95 2.78
CA VAL A 118 -9.21 -5.56 2.35
C VAL A 118 -7.74 -5.21 2.20
N PRO A 119 -7.31 -4.64 1.05
CA PRO A 119 -5.93 -4.19 0.85
C PRO A 119 -5.50 -3.12 1.86
N GLY A 120 -4.21 -3.12 2.21
CA GLY A 120 -3.63 -2.14 3.13
C GLY A 120 -3.75 -0.71 2.63
N SER A 121 -3.67 -0.49 1.32
CA SER A 121 -3.90 0.83 0.70
C SER A 121 -5.30 1.39 0.96
N THR A 122 -6.34 0.55 0.92
CA THR A 122 -7.72 0.95 1.25
C THR A 122 -7.84 1.34 2.73
N ILE A 123 -7.16 0.60 3.60
CA ILE A 123 -7.12 0.92 5.04
C ILE A 123 -6.40 2.25 5.26
N ALA A 124 -5.23 2.42 4.64
CA ALA A 124 -4.46 3.64 4.71
C ALA A 124 -5.21 4.85 4.15
N LEU A 125 -5.85 4.72 2.99
CA LEU A 125 -6.64 5.79 2.37
C LEU A 125 -7.69 6.35 3.33
N ARG A 126 -8.42 5.50 4.04
CA ARG A 126 -9.38 5.95 5.06
C ARG A 126 -8.68 6.72 6.19
N THR A 127 -7.50 6.27 6.59
CA THR A 127 -6.71 6.96 7.63
C THR A 127 -6.23 8.33 7.15
N TYR A 128 -5.85 8.46 5.87
CA TYR A 128 -5.54 9.76 5.26
C TYR A 128 -6.74 10.71 5.31
N LEU A 129 -7.88 10.26 4.82
CA LEU A 129 -9.11 11.06 4.82
C LEU A 129 -9.55 11.47 6.24
N TYR A 130 -9.39 10.58 7.21
CA TYR A 130 -9.65 10.89 8.60
C TYR A 130 -8.66 11.95 9.13
N SER A 131 -7.36 11.77 8.89
CA SER A 131 -6.33 12.73 9.30
C SER A 131 -6.60 14.13 8.75
N ASP A 132 -6.97 14.24 7.48
CA ASP A 132 -7.29 15.51 6.82
C ASP A 132 -8.55 16.18 7.41
N SER A 133 -9.50 15.38 7.89
CA SER A 133 -10.73 15.90 8.50
C SER A 133 -10.53 16.47 9.91
N VAL A 134 -9.52 16.02 10.65
CA VAL A 134 -9.31 16.36 12.07
C VAL A 134 -8.03 17.13 12.33
N SER A 135 -7.16 17.27 11.32
CA SER A 135 -5.84 17.87 11.46
C SER A 135 -5.42 18.60 10.19
N TYR A 136 -4.24 19.22 10.22
CA TYR A 136 -3.68 19.87 9.04
C TYR A 136 -3.11 18.85 8.04
N VAL A 137 -3.21 19.17 6.76
CA VAL A 137 -2.81 18.28 5.64
C VAL A 137 -1.33 17.89 5.63
N TRP A 138 -0.47 18.66 6.28
CA TRP A 138 0.96 18.35 6.42
C TRP A 138 1.31 17.39 7.54
N PHE A 139 0.35 16.97 8.37
CA PHE A 139 0.59 15.95 9.37
C PHE A 139 0.53 14.55 8.73
N PRO A 140 1.49 13.66 9.05
CA PRO A 140 1.44 12.29 8.55
C PRO A 140 0.24 11.54 9.13
N PRO A 141 -0.51 10.79 8.31
CA PRO A 141 -1.65 9.98 8.75
C PRO A 141 -1.19 8.68 9.40
N ALA A 142 -0.45 8.77 10.48
CA ALA A 142 0.16 7.65 11.18
C ALA A 142 0.22 7.89 12.69
N GLY A 143 0.50 6.81 13.43
CA GLY A 143 0.69 6.86 14.88
C GLY A 143 -0.60 6.77 15.69
N ILE A 144 -0.48 7.05 17.00
CA ILE A 144 -1.53 6.75 17.98
C ILE A 144 -2.73 7.70 17.96
N GLU A 145 -2.61 8.85 17.32
CA GLU A 145 -3.68 9.85 17.28
C GLU A 145 -4.39 9.87 15.93
N ARG A 146 -3.62 9.84 14.83
CA ARG A 146 -4.13 9.99 13.47
C ARG A 146 -4.10 8.70 12.64
N GLY A 147 -3.33 7.70 13.09
CA GLY A 147 -3.18 6.42 12.41
C GLY A 147 -4.18 5.34 12.83
N ILE A 148 -5.26 5.68 13.52
CA ILE A 148 -6.24 4.71 14.03
C ILE A 148 -7.00 4.09 12.85
N VAL A 149 -7.00 2.75 12.79
CA VAL A 149 -7.71 1.96 11.79
C VAL A 149 -9.07 1.54 12.34
N THR A 150 -10.14 1.88 11.62
CA THR A 150 -11.53 1.57 12.01
C THR A 150 -12.27 0.68 11.01
N ASN A 151 -11.65 0.37 9.87
CA ASN A 151 -12.27 -0.38 8.77
C ASN A 151 -11.68 -1.79 8.58
N ALA A 152 -10.97 -2.29 9.57
CA ALA A 152 -10.49 -3.67 9.60
C ALA A 152 -10.55 -4.22 11.03
N ALA A 153 -10.94 -5.47 11.17
CA ALA A 153 -11.03 -6.16 12.46
C ALA A 153 -9.68 -6.80 12.86
N SER A 154 -8.93 -7.27 11.87
CA SER A 154 -7.61 -7.88 12.04
C SER A 154 -6.72 -7.56 10.86
N ILE A 155 -5.42 -7.79 11.01
CA ILE A 155 -4.43 -7.66 9.95
C ILE A 155 -3.75 -9.01 9.74
N GLY A 156 -3.46 -9.33 8.49
CA GLY A 156 -2.84 -10.59 8.12
C GLY A 156 -2.32 -10.58 6.68
N TYR A 157 -2.23 -11.76 6.12
CA TYR A 157 -1.83 -12.00 4.74
C TYR A 157 -2.56 -13.24 4.20
N VAL A 158 -2.52 -13.48 2.91
CA VAL A 158 -3.09 -14.69 2.30
C VAL A 158 -1.99 -15.75 2.21
N ASN A 159 -2.21 -16.91 2.82
CA ASN A 159 -1.25 -18.00 2.84
C ASN A 159 -1.13 -18.70 1.46
N GLY A 160 -0.24 -19.71 1.36
CA GLY A 160 -0.04 -20.48 0.13
C GLY A 160 -1.29 -21.25 -0.34
N GLU A 161 -2.18 -21.59 0.57
CA GLU A 161 -3.45 -22.30 0.32
C GLU A 161 -4.56 -21.35 -0.15
N GLY A 162 -4.33 -20.04 0.00
CA GLY A 162 -5.29 -19.01 -0.40
C GLY A 162 -6.23 -18.57 0.72
N GLU A 163 -5.93 -18.96 1.95
CA GLU A 163 -6.70 -18.60 3.14
C GLU A 163 -6.10 -17.36 3.81
N TYR A 164 -6.95 -16.56 4.44
CA TYR A 164 -6.52 -15.43 5.24
C TYR A 164 -5.90 -15.92 6.55
N ALA A 165 -4.66 -15.50 6.80
CA ALA A 165 -3.91 -15.81 8.02
C ALA A 165 -3.69 -14.51 8.81
N PRO A 166 -4.37 -14.32 9.96
CA PRO A 166 -4.16 -13.15 10.80
C PRO A 166 -2.75 -13.17 11.40
N VAL A 167 -2.15 -12.00 11.56
CA VAL A 167 -0.80 -11.86 12.11
C VAL A 167 -0.71 -10.66 13.05
N ILE A 168 0.09 -10.81 14.10
CA ILE A 168 0.50 -9.72 14.98
C ILE A 168 2.00 -9.52 14.75
N TYR A 169 2.36 -8.40 14.13
CA TYR A 169 3.76 -8.08 13.86
C TYR A 169 4.52 -7.79 15.15
N ASN A 170 5.60 -8.51 15.35
CA ASN A 170 6.55 -8.21 16.41
C ASN A 170 7.44 -7.00 16.02
N GLN A 171 8.24 -6.52 16.97
CA GLN A 171 9.10 -5.35 16.75
C GLN A 171 10.08 -5.57 15.59
N GLY A 172 10.78 -6.71 15.54
CA GLY A 172 11.76 -6.99 14.49
C GLY A 172 11.15 -7.04 13.09
N GLN A 173 9.92 -7.54 12.96
CA GLN A 173 9.19 -7.52 11.68
C GLN A 173 8.86 -6.07 11.27
N ARG A 174 8.37 -5.24 12.19
CA ARG A 174 8.09 -3.83 11.91
C ARG A 174 9.34 -3.06 11.54
N ASP A 175 10.45 -3.29 12.23
CA ASP A 175 11.75 -2.67 11.94
C ASP A 175 12.24 -3.08 10.54
N THR A 176 12.08 -4.35 10.16
CA THR A 176 12.42 -4.84 8.82
C THR A 176 11.56 -4.15 7.75
N MET A 177 10.25 -4.00 7.96
CA MET A 177 9.37 -3.28 7.04
C MET A 177 9.82 -1.83 6.91
N TYR A 178 10.05 -1.16 8.02
CA TYR A 178 10.46 0.23 8.06
C TYR A 178 11.79 0.49 7.36
N LEU A 179 12.78 -0.39 7.53
CA LEU A 179 14.07 -0.32 6.83
C LEU A 179 13.93 -0.49 5.31
N ASN A 180 12.85 -1.10 4.86
CA ASN A 180 12.53 -1.29 3.44
C ASN A 180 11.51 -0.28 2.90
N ASN A 181 11.22 0.81 3.61
CA ASN A 181 10.22 1.80 3.24
C ASN A 181 8.81 1.19 3.05
N ILE A 182 8.46 0.25 3.90
CA ILE A 182 7.12 -0.35 3.97
C ILE A 182 6.50 0.05 5.30
N ASN A 183 5.32 0.65 5.24
CA ASN A 183 4.61 1.12 6.41
C ASN A 183 3.75 -0.01 6.99
N PRO A 184 4.04 -0.52 8.19
CA PRO A 184 3.22 -1.55 8.80
C PRO A 184 1.90 -0.99 9.33
N ILE A 185 0.82 -1.72 9.05
CA ILE A 185 -0.44 -1.59 9.80
C ILE A 185 -0.41 -2.67 10.85
N ALA A 186 -0.44 -2.32 12.13
CA ALA A 186 -0.18 -3.27 13.21
C ALA A 186 -1.10 -3.07 14.41
N LEU A 187 -1.40 -4.18 15.09
CA LEU A 187 -2.13 -4.15 16.36
C LEU A 187 -1.23 -3.63 17.48
N ARG A 188 -1.73 -2.64 18.21
CA ARG A 188 -1.12 -2.18 19.46
C ARG A 188 -2.00 -2.53 20.66
N PRO A 189 -1.45 -3.14 21.70
CA PRO A 189 -2.20 -3.41 22.93
C PRO A 189 -2.86 -2.12 23.46
N ASN A 190 -4.11 -2.23 23.86
CA ASN A 190 -4.94 -1.13 24.40
C ASN A 190 -5.22 0.06 23.43
N ARG A 191 -4.85 -0.03 22.15
CA ARG A 191 -5.07 1.03 21.16
C ARG A 191 -5.73 0.53 19.86
N GLY A 192 -5.77 -0.78 19.64
CA GLY A 192 -6.30 -1.38 18.42
C GLY A 192 -5.31 -1.35 17.26
N LEU A 193 -5.85 -1.43 16.05
CA LEU A 193 -5.05 -1.38 14.81
C LEU A 193 -4.65 0.05 14.50
N LEU A 194 -3.38 0.23 14.16
CA LEU A 194 -2.79 1.51 13.80
C LEU A 194 -1.95 1.41 12.52
N VAL A 195 -1.97 2.46 11.73
CA VAL A 195 -0.90 2.73 10.74
C VAL A 195 0.33 3.22 11.50
N TYR A 196 1.38 2.41 11.50
CA TYR A 196 2.58 2.67 12.30
C TYR A 196 3.63 3.51 11.58
N GLY A 197 3.74 3.33 10.27
CA GLY A 197 4.77 3.96 9.46
C GLY A 197 4.25 5.16 8.69
N ASP A 198 5.15 6.09 8.42
CA ASP A 198 4.92 7.31 7.66
C ASP A 198 6.01 7.53 6.60
N LYS A 199 6.69 6.46 6.16
CA LYS A 199 7.74 6.53 5.15
C LYS A 199 7.18 6.56 3.74
N SER A 200 7.76 7.42 2.91
CA SER A 200 7.60 7.37 1.45
C SER A 200 8.48 6.29 0.83
N LEU A 201 8.29 6.02 -0.46
CA LEU A 201 9.17 5.16 -1.25
C LEU A 201 10.42 5.87 -1.77
N ALA A 202 10.79 7.02 -1.22
CA ALA A 202 11.99 7.75 -1.57
C ALA A 202 13.23 6.85 -1.55
N ALA A 203 14.13 7.06 -2.52
CA ALA A 203 15.39 6.33 -2.59
C ALA A 203 16.37 6.82 -1.51
N ASP A 204 16.39 8.13 -1.28
CA ASP A 204 17.28 8.79 -0.34
C ASP A 204 16.53 9.31 0.89
N THR A 205 17.22 9.40 2.01
CA THR A 205 16.71 10.00 3.25
C THR A 205 16.76 11.52 3.16
N THR A 206 15.80 12.09 2.47
CA THR A 206 15.61 13.54 2.29
C THR A 206 14.39 14.02 3.08
N ALA A 207 14.02 15.27 2.92
CA ALA A 207 12.77 15.80 3.48
C ALA A 207 11.51 15.09 2.96
N LEU A 208 11.63 14.42 1.80
CA LEU A 208 10.53 13.67 1.14
C LEU A 208 10.49 12.19 1.55
N ASP A 209 11.29 11.74 2.53
CA ASP A 209 11.25 10.36 3.03
C ASP A 209 10.05 10.08 3.93
N ARG A 210 9.24 11.09 4.22
CA ARG A 210 8.03 11.02 5.03
C ARG A 210 6.79 11.34 4.23
N VAL A 211 5.69 10.68 4.60
CA VAL A 211 4.38 10.93 3.99
C VAL A 211 3.90 12.33 4.34
N ASN A 212 3.72 13.15 3.33
CA ASN A 212 3.15 14.48 3.43
C ASN A 212 2.35 14.77 2.16
N VAL A 213 1.02 14.83 2.28
CA VAL A 213 0.12 15.08 1.15
C VAL A 213 -0.05 16.57 0.86
N GLY A 214 0.17 17.40 1.88
CA GLY A 214 0.09 18.86 1.75
C GLY A 214 1.29 19.50 1.14
#